data_67dfa94b3d4918dd56e7cf49462cab14
#
_entry.id   67dfa94b3d4918dd56e7cf49462cab14
#
_cell.length_a   1.000
_cell.length_b   1.000
_cell.length_c   1.000
_cell.angle_alpha   90.00
_cell.angle_beta   90.00
_cell.angle_gamma   90.00
#
_symmetry.space_group_name_H-M   'P 1'
#
loop_
_entity.id
_entity.type
_entity.pdbx_description
1 polymer ?
#
loop_
_entity_poly.entity_id
_entity_poly.type
_entity_poly.pdbx_seq_one_letter_code
_entity_poly.pdbx_strand_id
1 'polypeptide(L)'
;MFSCILFDLDGTISDPKQGICGCVQYALRSFGIEEPELDRLEPFIGPPLAESFMKYYNFTAEQAQEAVEKYRERFSVTGKYENVLYPGMGALLHDLKASGATLAIASSKPTVYVEDILVHFGIREYFDIVVGSELDGRRVHKEEVVAEVLSQLAARGESDPDKMVMIGDRSFDVEGAKAIGAHCIAVSYGYAQPGELENAGAEIIVRDVEGLRSVLLGGTQAGSGTQAGSGTQAGRDTQAGNSTATGSNSLSERYRGSAAKMKTKSGQFWSAVGTSALAMFAYYVISLLISSVILTAVSIVYAIGLQELEGSSYNFWLNVASALSTFGAFIICYGIWHKKIRFHSTKEIDKLTAVTTRRVVNGDGCKRFFTTQPG
;
A
#
# COMPACT_ATOMS: atom_id res chain seq x y z
N MET A 1 22.50 -5.94 -3.96
CA MET A 1 22.32 -4.50 -4.18
C MET A 1 21.03 -4.32 -4.97
N PHE A 2 20.15 -3.46 -4.53
CA PHE A 2 18.90 -3.17 -5.24
C PHE A 2 19.18 -2.31 -6.46
N SER A 3 18.55 -2.64 -7.60
CA SER A 3 18.67 -1.86 -8.82
C SER A 3 17.52 -0.87 -8.98
N CYS A 4 16.37 -1.11 -8.33
CA CYS A 4 15.21 -0.24 -8.33
C CYS A 4 14.84 0.14 -6.90
N ILE A 5 14.83 1.42 -6.59
CA ILE A 5 14.55 1.93 -5.25
C ILE A 5 13.36 2.88 -5.35
N LEU A 6 12.27 2.49 -4.69
CA LEU A 6 11.03 3.23 -4.62
C LEU A 6 11.00 3.99 -3.29
N PHE A 7 10.75 5.28 -3.33
CA PHE A 7 10.63 6.12 -2.13
C PHE A 7 9.20 6.63 -1.96
N ASP A 8 8.68 6.59 -0.74
CA ASP A 8 7.64 7.54 -0.36
C ASP A 8 8.25 8.94 -0.21
N LEU A 9 7.42 9.96 -0.13
CA LEU A 9 7.85 11.36 -0.01
C LEU A 9 7.72 11.87 1.43
N ASP A 10 6.47 11.93 1.92
CA ASP A 10 6.12 12.54 3.20
C ASP A 10 6.53 11.64 4.37
N GLY A 11 7.40 12.12 5.26
CA GLY A 11 7.95 11.33 6.37
C GLY A 11 9.13 10.44 5.98
N THR A 12 9.47 10.36 4.69
CA THR A 12 10.56 9.52 4.18
C THR A 12 11.69 10.34 3.56
N ILE A 13 11.40 11.14 2.53
CA ILE A 13 12.36 12.06 1.90
C ILE A 13 12.36 13.41 2.61
N SER A 14 11.19 13.86 3.02
CA SER A 14 11.00 15.19 3.63
C SER A 14 10.01 15.16 4.78
N ASP A 15 10.15 16.15 5.66
CA ASP A 15 9.24 16.44 6.78
C ASP A 15 8.20 17.48 6.36
N PRO A 16 6.94 17.07 6.05
CA PRO A 16 5.89 17.95 5.59
C PRO A 16 5.02 18.52 6.72
N LYS A 17 5.34 18.29 7.99
CA LYS A 17 4.48 18.56 9.15
C LYS A 17 3.89 19.97 9.13
N GLN A 18 4.73 20.99 8.95
CA GLN A 18 4.27 22.36 8.95
C GLN A 18 3.24 22.63 7.86
N GLY A 19 3.48 22.10 6.65
CA GLY A 19 2.61 22.32 5.50
C GLY A 19 1.30 21.53 5.60
N ILE A 20 1.39 20.22 5.86
CA ILE A 20 0.21 19.37 5.95
C ILE A 20 -0.66 19.76 7.13
N CYS A 21 -0.10 19.79 8.36
CA CYS A 21 -0.88 20.06 9.55
C CYS A 21 -1.43 21.52 9.56
N GLY A 22 -0.66 22.49 9.05
CA GLY A 22 -1.15 23.85 8.89
C GLY A 22 -2.31 23.97 7.88
N CYS A 23 -2.32 23.16 6.82
CA CYS A 23 -3.44 23.12 5.88
C CYS A 23 -4.65 22.35 6.45
N VAL A 24 -4.44 21.34 7.28
CA VAL A 24 -5.52 20.68 8.03
C VAL A 24 -6.16 21.66 9.01
N GLN A 25 -5.36 22.43 9.79
CA GLN A 25 -5.89 23.51 10.64
C GLN A 25 -6.74 24.50 9.85
N TYR A 26 -6.24 24.92 8.68
CA TYR A 26 -6.97 25.85 7.81
C TYR A 26 -8.31 25.28 7.39
N ALA A 27 -8.36 24.00 6.99
CA ALA A 27 -9.59 23.32 6.63
C ALA A 27 -10.55 23.20 7.82
N LEU A 28 -10.06 22.78 9.01
CA LEU A 28 -10.87 22.63 10.22
C LEU A 28 -11.52 23.93 10.66
N ARG A 29 -10.82 25.07 10.54
CA ARG A 29 -11.36 26.40 10.85
C ARG A 29 -12.59 26.77 10.01
N SER A 30 -12.67 26.30 8.76
CA SER A 30 -13.84 26.54 7.93
C SER A 30 -15.11 25.83 8.45
N PHE A 31 -14.93 24.82 9.30
CA PHE A 31 -15.99 24.10 10.02
C PHE A 31 -16.16 24.57 11.47
N GLY A 32 -15.50 25.68 11.86
CA GLY A 32 -15.56 26.21 13.23
C GLY A 32 -14.78 25.40 14.25
N ILE A 33 -13.87 24.53 13.82
CA ILE A 33 -13.04 23.69 14.69
C ILE A 33 -11.65 24.32 14.80
N GLU A 34 -11.26 24.66 16.02
CA GLU A 34 -9.91 25.15 16.35
C GLU A 34 -9.06 24.01 16.91
N GLU A 35 -7.96 23.72 16.24
CA GLU A 35 -6.94 22.79 16.71
C GLU A 35 -5.60 23.53 16.74
N PRO A 36 -5.18 24.07 17.91
CA PRO A 36 -3.98 24.90 17.99
C PRO A 36 -2.67 24.12 17.90
N GLU A 37 -2.69 22.83 18.22
CA GLU A 37 -1.49 21.99 18.31
C GLU A 37 -1.29 21.16 17.04
N LEU A 38 -0.23 21.45 16.28
CA LEU A 38 0.10 20.72 15.05
C LEU A 38 0.38 19.22 15.29
N ASP A 39 0.93 18.88 16.46
CA ASP A 39 1.27 17.51 16.81
C ASP A 39 0.05 16.57 16.81
N ARG A 40 -1.14 17.10 17.15
CA ARG A 40 -2.39 16.36 17.10
C ARG A 40 -2.84 16.03 15.68
N LEU A 41 -2.29 16.73 14.70
CA LEU A 41 -2.63 16.57 13.28
C LEU A 41 -1.61 15.71 12.53
N GLU A 42 -0.54 15.24 13.17
CA GLU A 42 0.42 14.30 12.57
C GLU A 42 -0.23 13.04 11.97
N PRO A 43 -1.32 12.48 12.56
CA PRO A 43 -2.00 11.34 11.95
C PRO A 43 -2.60 11.59 10.54
N PHE A 44 -2.63 12.84 10.08
CA PHE A 44 -3.01 13.19 8.71
C PHE A 44 -1.86 13.05 7.70
N ILE A 45 -0.62 12.84 8.19
CA ILE A 45 0.55 12.68 7.32
C ILE A 45 0.64 11.22 6.87
N GLY A 46 0.52 10.98 5.58
CA GLY A 46 0.57 9.67 4.94
C GLY A 46 -0.78 9.13 4.46
N PRO A 47 -1.81 9.00 5.33
CA PRO A 47 -3.12 8.49 4.91
C PRO A 47 -3.89 9.43 3.98
N PRO A 48 -4.89 8.91 3.23
CA PRO A 48 -5.81 9.74 2.45
C PRO A 48 -6.55 10.75 3.34
N LEU A 49 -6.54 12.04 2.94
CA LEU A 49 -7.08 13.14 3.76
C LEU A 49 -8.56 12.96 4.11
N ALA A 50 -9.39 12.54 3.15
CA ALA A 50 -10.83 12.35 3.39
C ALA A 50 -11.09 11.30 4.47
N GLU A 51 -10.36 10.18 4.44
CA GLU A 51 -10.44 9.14 5.45
C GLU A 51 -10.02 9.66 6.83
N SER A 52 -8.96 10.48 6.88
CA SER A 52 -8.46 11.09 8.10
C SER A 52 -9.48 12.07 8.69
N PHE A 53 -10.13 12.92 7.91
CA PHE A 53 -11.20 13.80 8.37
C PHE A 53 -12.40 13.01 8.93
N MET A 54 -12.82 11.96 8.23
CA MET A 54 -13.89 11.09 8.73
C MET A 54 -13.50 10.40 10.05
N LYS A 55 -12.29 9.87 10.12
CA LYS A 55 -11.81 9.10 11.27
C LYS A 55 -11.59 9.93 12.52
N TYR A 56 -10.96 11.10 12.41
CA TYR A 56 -10.51 11.87 13.56
C TYR A 56 -11.48 12.98 13.96
N TYR A 57 -12.33 13.46 13.02
CA TYR A 57 -13.29 14.53 13.26
C TYR A 57 -14.74 14.11 13.02
N ASN A 58 -15.00 12.83 12.76
CA ASN A 58 -16.33 12.27 12.49
C ASN A 58 -17.09 13.00 11.37
N PHE A 59 -16.39 13.50 10.37
CA PHE A 59 -17.02 14.14 9.22
C PHE A 59 -17.79 13.13 8.38
N THR A 60 -18.90 13.56 7.78
CA THR A 60 -19.55 12.78 6.71
C THR A 60 -18.64 12.76 5.48
N ALA A 61 -18.93 11.88 4.52
CA ALA A 61 -18.17 11.83 3.26
C ALA A 61 -18.19 13.18 2.51
N GLU A 62 -19.32 13.87 2.52
CA GLU A 62 -19.50 15.19 1.90
C GLU A 62 -18.67 16.26 2.62
N GLN A 63 -18.71 16.28 3.97
CA GLN A 63 -17.90 17.19 4.77
C GLN A 63 -16.41 16.94 4.61
N ALA A 64 -16.01 15.66 4.54
CA ALA A 64 -14.62 15.29 4.33
C ALA A 64 -14.13 15.77 2.96
N GLN A 65 -14.94 15.65 1.92
CA GLN A 65 -14.62 16.16 0.58
C GLN A 65 -14.49 17.70 0.58
N GLU A 66 -15.41 18.41 1.22
CA GLU A 66 -15.32 19.87 1.37
C GLU A 66 -14.06 20.28 2.15
N ALA A 67 -13.73 19.56 3.21
CA ALA A 67 -12.49 19.79 3.99
C ALA A 67 -11.24 19.56 3.14
N VAL A 68 -11.21 18.54 2.27
CA VAL A 68 -10.11 18.31 1.33
C VAL A 68 -9.99 19.48 0.33
N GLU A 69 -11.09 20.03 -0.15
CA GLU A 69 -11.07 21.21 -1.02
C GLU A 69 -10.49 22.41 -0.29
N LYS A 70 -10.93 22.68 0.95
CA LYS A 70 -10.37 23.73 1.81
C LYS A 70 -8.88 23.52 2.09
N TYR A 71 -8.47 22.31 2.40
CA TYR A 71 -7.05 21.96 2.55
C TYR A 71 -6.26 22.33 1.29
N ARG A 72 -6.75 21.95 0.10
CA ARG A 72 -6.11 22.19 -1.18
C ARG A 72 -5.99 23.66 -1.55
N GLU A 73 -6.94 24.51 -1.12
CA GLU A 73 -6.85 25.97 -1.31
C GLU A 73 -5.53 26.54 -0.78
N ARG A 74 -5.11 26.13 0.43
CA ARG A 74 -3.88 26.58 1.04
C ARG A 74 -2.67 25.76 0.57
N PHE A 75 -2.84 24.44 0.47
CA PHE A 75 -1.74 23.53 0.18
C PHE A 75 -1.14 23.79 -1.21
N SER A 76 -1.96 24.01 -2.22
CA SER A 76 -1.52 24.24 -3.59
C SER A 76 -0.64 25.48 -3.76
N VAL A 77 -0.80 26.49 -2.91
CA VAL A 77 -0.09 27.76 -3.00
C VAL A 77 1.08 27.84 -2.03
N THR A 78 0.88 27.45 -0.77
CA THR A 78 1.83 27.67 0.32
C THR A 78 2.28 26.35 0.96
N GLY A 79 1.34 25.51 1.38
CA GLY A 79 1.60 24.35 2.22
C GLY A 79 2.56 23.34 1.62
N LYS A 80 2.56 23.15 0.31
CA LYS A 80 3.48 22.22 -0.38
C LYS A 80 4.95 22.65 -0.23
N TYR A 81 5.23 23.92 0.02
CA TYR A 81 6.57 24.47 0.21
C TYR A 81 6.96 24.64 1.69
N GLU A 82 6.00 24.50 2.61
CA GLU A 82 6.26 24.43 4.06
C GLU A 82 6.69 22.99 4.42
N ASN A 83 7.82 22.59 3.88
CA ASN A 83 8.36 21.23 3.90
C ASN A 83 9.88 21.30 4.01
N VAL A 84 10.50 20.33 4.67
CA VAL A 84 11.95 20.32 4.91
C VAL A 84 12.54 18.98 4.49
N LEU A 85 13.58 19.01 3.68
CA LEU A 85 14.31 17.79 3.30
C LEU A 85 15.02 17.20 4.52
N TYR A 86 14.91 15.89 4.76
CA TYR A 86 15.65 15.25 5.85
C TYR A 86 17.18 15.42 5.65
N PRO A 87 17.94 15.70 6.73
CA PRO A 87 19.37 15.89 6.64
C PRO A 87 20.07 14.68 5.98
N GLY A 88 20.92 14.95 5.00
CA GLY A 88 21.66 13.91 4.26
C GLY A 88 20.90 13.26 3.10
N MET A 89 19.58 13.47 2.97
CA MET A 89 18.77 12.83 1.93
C MET A 89 19.22 13.22 0.51
N GLY A 90 19.49 14.49 0.25
CA GLY A 90 19.97 14.93 -1.07
C GLY A 90 21.28 14.24 -1.48
N ALA A 91 22.24 14.09 -0.54
CA ALA A 91 23.47 13.36 -0.78
C ALA A 91 23.26 11.86 -1.04
N LEU A 92 22.34 11.25 -0.28
CA LEU A 92 21.95 9.84 -0.49
C LEU A 92 21.39 9.62 -1.89
N LEU A 93 20.43 10.44 -2.30
CA LEU A 93 19.80 10.35 -3.64
C LEU A 93 20.83 10.51 -4.77
N HIS A 94 21.73 11.49 -4.62
CA HIS A 94 22.84 11.68 -5.56
C HIS A 94 23.70 10.41 -5.70
N ASP A 95 24.12 9.82 -4.59
CA ASP A 95 25.01 8.66 -4.59
C ASP A 95 24.31 7.38 -5.09
N LEU A 96 23.02 7.21 -4.77
CA LEU A 96 22.22 6.13 -5.34
C LEU A 96 22.09 6.28 -6.86
N LYS A 97 21.87 7.48 -7.35
CA LYS A 97 21.82 7.74 -8.78
C LYS A 97 23.18 7.50 -9.45
N ALA A 98 24.26 7.94 -8.83
CA ALA A 98 25.63 7.69 -9.31
C ALA A 98 26.00 6.20 -9.32
N SER A 99 25.41 5.38 -8.46
CA SER A 99 25.57 3.91 -8.46
C SER A 99 24.85 3.21 -9.61
N GLY A 100 24.05 3.93 -10.40
CA GLY A 100 23.29 3.37 -11.52
C GLY A 100 21.92 2.81 -11.12
N ALA A 101 21.42 3.09 -9.90
CA ALA A 101 20.11 2.67 -9.48
C ALA A 101 19.01 3.47 -10.20
N THR A 102 17.92 2.81 -10.54
CA THR A 102 16.67 3.45 -10.96
C THR A 102 15.92 3.90 -9.71
N LEU A 103 15.66 5.21 -9.61
CA LEU A 103 14.96 5.79 -8.48
C LEU A 103 13.53 6.16 -8.89
N ALA A 104 12.57 5.78 -8.07
CA ALA A 104 11.17 6.09 -8.28
C ALA A 104 10.53 6.71 -7.03
N ILE A 105 9.57 7.61 -7.22
CA ILE A 105 8.63 8.03 -6.17
C ILE A 105 7.37 7.19 -6.29
N ALA A 106 6.89 6.71 -5.13
CA ALA A 106 5.63 6.01 -4.97
C ALA A 106 4.89 6.61 -3.75
N SER A 107 4.15 7.70 -3.93
CA SER A 107 3.53 8.46 -2.83
C SER A 107 2.00 8.54 -2.95
N SER A 108 1.29 8.50 -1.82
CA SER A 108 -0.16 8.75 -1.79
C SER A 108 -0.52 10.23 -2.01
N LYS A 109 0.47 11.12 -1.98
CA LYS A 109 0.30 12.54 -2.35
C LYS A 109 0.03 12.69 -3.86
N PRO A 110 -0.84 13.63 -4.29
CA PRO A 110 -1.07 13.88 -5.72
C PRO A 110 0.22 14.18 -6.49
N THR A 111 0.37 13.52 -7.65
CA THR A 111 1.57 13.59 -8.52
C THR A 111 1.99 15.04 -8.79
N VAL A 112 1.05 15.93 -9.06
CA VAL A 112 1.36 17.34 -9.35
C VAL A 112 2.06 18.04 -8.19
N TYR A 113 1.69 17.71 -6.94
CA TYR A 113 2.34 18.28 -5.75
C TYR A 113 3.68 17.61 -5.45
N VAL A 114 3.79 16.32 -5.74
CA VAL A 114 5.06 15.59 -5.65
C VAL A 114 6.09 16.25 -6.58
N GLU A 115 5.74 16.46 -7.83
CA GLU A 115 6.62 17.11 -8.82
C GLU A 115 7.07 18.50 -8.37
N ASP A 116 6.13 19.34 -7.90
CA ASP A 116 6.43 20.69 -7.41
C ASP A 116 7.40 20.67 -6.22
N ILE A 117 7.23 19.74 -5.28
CA ILE A 117 8.09 19.58 -4.10
C ILE A 117 9.49 19.10 -4.49
N LEU A 118 9.58 18.13 -5.38
CA LEU A 118 10.87 17.62 -5.86
C LEU A 118 11.66 18.71 -6.60
N VAL A 119 10.99 19.53 -7.40
CA VAL A 119 11.59 20.69 -8.07
C VAL A 119 12.03 21.75 -7.04
N HIS A 120 11.19 22.04 -6.06
CA HIS A 120 11.50 23.00 -4.98
C HIS A 120 12.79 22.62 -4.22
N PHE A 121 12.98 21.33 -3.94
CA PHE A 121 14.19 20.83 -3.29
C PHE A 121 15.40 20.65 -4.22
N GLY A 122 15.24 20.81 -5.54
CA GLY A 122 16.29 20.57 -6.51
C GLY A 122 16.73 19.11 -6.61
N ILE A 123 15.82 18.17 -6.34
CA ILE A 123 16.10 16.73 -6.37
C ILE A 123 15.29 15.96 -7.42
N ARG A 124 14.45 16.65 -8.22
CA ARG A 124 13.61 16.01 -9.23
C ARG A 124 14.42 15.21 -10.26
N GLU A 125 15.59 15.66 -10.61
CA GLU A 125 16.46 15.03 -11.60
C GLU A 125 16.97 13.64 -11.19
N TYR A 126 16.95 13.30 -9.91
CA TYR A 126 17.37 11.98 -9.45
C TYR A 126 16.34 10.89 -9.75
N PHE A 127 15.05 11.25 -9.94
CA PHE A 127 13.99 10.28 -10.10
C PHE A 127 13.64 10.02 -11.57
N ASP A 128 13.72 8.75 -11.95
CA ASP A 128 13.37 8.26 -13.29
C ASP A 128 11.85 8.14 -13.47
N ILE A 129 11.15 7.85 -12.37
CA ILE A 129 9.71 7.63 -12.32
C ILE A 129 9.15 8.40 -11.12
N VAL A 130 8.07 9.15 -11.34
CA VAL A 130 7.34 9.84 -10.28
C VAL A 130 5.87 9.49 -10.40
N VAL A 131 5.36 8.76 -9.43
CA VAL A 131 3.96 8.36 -9.35
C VAL A 131 3.39 8.75 -8.00
N GLY A 132 2.30 9.47 -8.04
CA GLY A 132 1.47 9.80 -6.89
C GLY A 132 0.02 9.47 -7.15
N SER A 133 -0.87 9.87 -6.24
CA SER A 133 -2.31 9.85 -6.48
C SER A 133 -2.72 10.90 -7.53
N GLU A 134 -3.99 10.89 -7.90
CA GLU A 134 -4.58 11.88 -8.78
C GLU A 134 -5.49 12.84 -8.00
N LEU A 135 -5.62 14.08 -8.48
CA LEU A 135 -6.50 15.06 -7.84
C LEU A 135 -7.99 14.69 -7.94
N ASP A 136 -8.36 13.86 -8.90
CA ASP A 136 -9.72 13.37 -9.12
C ASP A 136 -10.11 12.17 -8.24
N GLY A 137 -9.21 11.76 -7.31
CA GLY A 137 -9.43 10.66 -6.38
C GLY A 137 -9.01 9.28 -6.88
N ARG A 138 -8.36 9.17 -8.04
CA ARG A 138 -7.76 7.92 -8.50
C ARG A 138 -6.40 7.69 -7.83
N ARG A 139 -6.02 6.43 -7.63
CA ARG A 139 -4.74 5.99 -7.08
C ARG A 139 -4.42 6.58 -5.70
N VAL A 140 -5.42 6.63 -4.82
CA VAL A 140 -5.21 7.18 -3.46
C VAL A 140 -4.55 6.19 -2.51
N HIS A 141 -4.68 4.90 -2.77
CA HIS A 141 -4.09 3.85 -1.94
C HIS A 141 -2.68 3.48 -2.43
N LYS A 142 -1.79 3.17 -1.48
CA LYS A 142 -0.38 2.89 -1.77
C LYS A 142 -0.20 1.73 -2.74
N GLU A 143 -1.02 0.69 -2.66
CA GLU A 143 -0.94 -0.47 -3.54
C GLU A 143 -1.19 -0.09 -5.02
N GLU A 144 -2.11 0.83 -5.27
CA GLU A 144 -2.41 1.31 -6.63
C GLU A 144 -1.25 2.16 -7.19
N VAL A 145 -0.64 2.98 -6.33
CA VAL A 145 0.53 3.80 -6.68
C VAL A 145 1.71 2.91 -7.02
N VAL A 146 2.02 1.93 -6.16
CA VAL A 146 3.13 1.00 -6.37
C VAL A 146 2.91 0.13 -7.61
N ALA A 147 1.67 -0.31 -7.88
CA ALA A 147 1.33 -1.06 -9.08
C ALA A 147 1.60 -0.25 -10.36
N GLU A 148 1.32 1.05 -10.35
CA GLU A 148 1.63 1.94 -11.48
C GLU A 148 3.14 2.12 -11.65
N VAL A 149 3.92 2.30 -10.56
CA VAL A 149 5.39 2.34 -10.64
C VAL A 149 5.93 1.07 -11.28
N LEU A 150 5.42 -0.11 -10.86
CA LEU A 150 5.82 -1.38 -11.46
C LEU A 150 5.52 -1.47 -12.95
N SER A 151 4.36 -0.99 -13.38
CA SER A 151 3.99 -0.96 -14.79
C SER A 151 5.01 -0.16 -15.60
N GLN A 152 5.45 0.99 -15.07
CA GLN A 152 6.44 1.85 -15.71
C GLN A 152 7.84 1.22 -15.67
N LEU A 153 8.24 0.57 -14.58
CA LEU A 153 9.50 -0.18 -14.50
C LEU A 153 9.53 -1.36 -15.47
N ALA A 154 8.43 -2.11 -15.58
CA ALA A 154 8.31 -3.23 -16.51
C ALA A 154 8.46 -2.77 -17.97
N ALA A 155 7.91 -1.60 -18.33
CA ALA A 155 8.08 -1.02 -19.67
C ALA A 155 9.55 -0.66 -19.97
N ARG A 156 10.40 -0.52 -18.94
CA ARG A 156 11.85 -0.31 -19.04
C ARG A 156 12.66 -1.61 -18.99
N GLY A 157 11.99 -2.76 -18.84
CA GLY A 157 12.65 -4.05 -18.68
C GLY A 157 13.11 -4.36 -17.24
N GLU A 158 12.67 -3.58 -16.28
CA GLU A 158 13.00 -3.70 -14.86
C GLU A 158 11.78 -4.27 -14.10
N SER A 159 11.67 -5.60 -14.04
CA SER A 159 10.50 -6.27 -13.47
C SER A 159 10.82 -7.32 -12.41
N ASP A 160 12.08 -7.39 -11.95
CA ASP A 160 12.53 -8.36 -10.95
C ASP A 160 12.25 -7.84 -9.53
N PRO A 161 11.24 -8.35 -8.80
CA PRO A 161 10.92 -7.87 -7.46
C PRO A 161 12.05 -8.08 -6.45
N ASP A 162 12.89 -9.09 -6.63
CA ASP A 162 14.04 -9.37 -5.75
C ASP A 162 15.12 -8.27 -5.82
N LYS A 163 15.05 -7.41 -6.85
CA LYS A 163 15.93 -6.25 -7.04
C LYS A 163 15.27 -4.92 -6.70
N MET A 164 14.04 -4.96 -6.23
CA MET A 164 13.27 -3.78 -5.86
C MET A 164 13.19 -3.63 -4.36
N VAL A 165 13.24 -2.39 -3.89
CA VAL A 165 13.03 -2.06 -2.48
C VAL A 165 12.16 -0.82 -2.36
N MET A 166 11.14 -0.88 -1.49
CA MET A 166 10.34 0.28 -1.09
C MET A 166 10.91 0.88 0.19
N ILE A 167 11.08 2.19 0.20
CA ILE A 167 11.50 2.96 1.37
C ILE A 167 10.29 3.80 1.80
N GLY A 168 9.86 3.64 3.04
CA GLY A 168 8.71 4.38 3.57
C GLY A 168 8.66 4.38 5.09
N ASP A 169 7.85 5.26 5.66
CA ASP A 169 7.73 5.46 7.09
C ASP A 169 6.41 4.95 7.69
N ARG A 170 5.49 4.41 6.86
CA ARG A 170 4.18 3.94 7.30
C ARG A 170 3.95 2.46 6.98
N SER A 171 3.00 1.86 7.69
CA SER A 171 2.54 0.49 7.42
C SER A 171 2.10 0.29 5.97
N PHE A 172 1.52 1.31 5.34
CA PHE A 172 1.08 1.29 3.95
C PHE A 172 2.23 1.03 2.96
N ASP A 173 3.45 1.52 3.26
CA ASP A 173 4.64 1.28 2.44
C ASP A 173 5.08 -0.17 2.53
N VAL A 174 5.07 -0.72 3.75
CA VAL A 174 5.39 -2.13 4.01
C VAL A 174 4.38 -3.05 3.32
N GLU A 175 3.10 -2.73 3.41
CA GLU A 175 2.01 -3.49 2.78
C GLU A 175 2.07 -3.38 1.26
N GLY A 176 2.32 -2.17 0.73
CA GLY A 176 2.51 -1.93 -0.70
C GLY A 176 3.69 -2.71 -1.28
N ALA A 177 4.83 -2.74 -0.61
CA ALA A 177 5.98 -3.54 -1.00
C ALA A 177 5.65 -5.04 -1.01
N LYS A 178 4.99 -5.53 0.04
CA LYS A 178 4.56 -6.93 0.16
C LYS A 178 3.59 -7.36 -0.95
N ALA A 179 2.67 -6.48 -1.32
CA ALA A 179 1.68 -6.76 -2.36
C ALA A 179 2.33 -7.10 -3.71
N ILE A 180 3.50 -6.54 -3.98
CA ILE A 180 4.26 -6.75 -5.22
C ILE A 180 5.43 -7.72 -5.08
N GLY A 181 5.68 -8.24 -3.87
CA GLY A 181 6.79 -9.13 -3.58
C GLY A 181 8.16 -8.44 -3.54
N ALA A 182 8.21 -7.11 -3.44
CA ALA A 182 9.44 -6.34 -3.28
C ALA A 182 9.88 -6.30 -1.81
N HIS A 183 11.15 -5.98 -1.59
CA HIS A 183 11.68 -5.72 -0.25
C HIS A 183 11.15 -4.39 0.31
N CYS A 184 11.18 -4.26 1.64
CA CYS A 184 10.88 -2.99 2.30
C CYS A 184 11.93 -2.67 3.35
N ILE A 185 12.45 -1.44 3.30
CA ILE A 185 13.21 -0.82 4.39
C ILE A 185 12.35 0.29 4.95
N ALA A 186 11.87 0.09 6.18
CA ALA A 186 11.09 1.10 6.86
C ALA A 186 12.00 2.11 7.57
N VAL A 187 11.58 3.37 7.62
CA VAL A 187 12.29 4.43 8.33
C VAL A 187 11.46 4.87 9.54
N SER A 188 12.09 4.91 10.72
CA SER A 188 11.39 5.24 11.98
C SER A 188 11.53 6.73 12.38
N TYR A 189 12.15 7.54 11.55
CA TYR A 189 12.25 9.00 11.76
C TYR A 189 11.07 9.78 11.20
N GLY A 190 10.15 9.12 10.51
CA GLY A 190 8.92 9.70 9.98
C GLY A 190 7.75 9.65 10.97
N TYR A 191 6.56 9.33 10.50
CA TYR A 191 5.28 9.48 11.22
C TYR A 191 4.60 8.17 11.61
N ALA A 192 5.33 7.03 11.58
CA ALA A 192 4.82 5.77 12.09
C ALA A 192 4.46 5.87 13.58
N GLN A 193 3.32 5.30 13.93
CA GLN A 193 2.96 5.16 15.33
C GLN A 193 3.83 4.08 16.01
N PRO A 194 4.02 4.13 17.34
CA PRO A 194 4.79 3.11 18.05
C PRO A 194 4.31 1.69 17.74
N GLY A 195 5.21 0.84 17.25
CA GLY A 195 4.91 -0.54 16.86
C GLY A 195 4.24 -0.71 15.49
N GLU A 196 3.93 0.37 14.76
CA GLU A 196 3.26 0.30 13.45
C GLU A 196 4.09 -0.49 12.43
N LEU A 197 5.37 -0.18 12.32
CA LEU A 197 6.27 -0.79 11.34
C LEU A 197 6.55 -2.26 11.65
N GLU A 198 6.76 -2.59 12.92
CA GLU A 198 6.96 -3.96 13.40
C GLU A 198 5.69 -4.80 13.17
N ASN A 199 4.51 -4.26 13.51
CA ASN A 199 3.22 -4.94 13.31
C ASN A 199 2.92 -5.14 11.83
N ALA A 200 3.28 -4.19 10.98
CA ALA A 200 3.21 -4.35 9.54
C ALA A 200 4.21 -5.40 9.02
N GLY A 201 5.18 -5.80 9.85
CA GLY A 201 6.21 -6.79 9.54
C GLY A 201 7.28 -6.25 8.59
N ALA A 202 7.74 -5.02 8.85
CA ALA A 202 8.94 -4.49 8.22
C ALA A 202 10.15 -5.38 8.51
N GLU A 203 10.91 -5.73 7.47
CA GLU A 203 12.09 -6.61 7.61
C GLU A 203 13.28 -5.85 8.19
N ILE A 204 13.44 -4.59 7.79
CA ILE A 204 14.52 -3.70 8.20
C ILE A 204 13.88 -2.38 8.61
N ILE A 205 14.23 -1.90 9.80
CA ILE A 205 13.83 -0.56 10.28
C ILE A 205 15.10 0.23 10.57
N VAL A 206 15.25 1.37 9.91
CA VAL A 206 16.38 2.30 10.12
C VAL A 206 15.92 3.57 10.82
N ARG A 207 16.81 4.18 11.62
CA ARG A 207 16.48 5.29 12.51
C ARG A 207 16.78 6.66 11.92
N ASP A 208 17.59 6.71 10.89
CA ASP A 208 18.05 7.95 10.25
C ASP A 208 18.50 7.68 8.80
N VAL A 209 18.77 8.76 8.08
CA VAL A 209 19.20 8.69 6.67
C VAL A 209 20.57 8.02 6.52
N GLU A 210 21.45 8.10 7.53
CA GLU A 210 22.76 7.44 7.48
C GLU A 210 22.63 5.91 7.63
N GLY A 211 21.73 5.46 8.49
CA GLY A 211 21.36 4.04 8.58
C GLY A 211 20.78 3.53 7.26
N LEU A 212 19.90 4.32 6.62
CA LEU A 212 19.36 4.01 5.31
C LEU A 212 20.47 3.93 4.24
N ARG A 213 21.40 4.88 4.24
CA ARG A 213 22.57 4.90 3.38
C ARG A 213 23.41 3.64 3.53
N SER A 214 23.69 3.27 4.78
CA SER A 214 24.50 2.09 5.10
C SER A 214 23.89 0.79 4.57
N VAL A 215 22.56 0.66 4.63
CA VAL A 215 21.86 -0.51 4.11
C VAL A 215 21.84 -0.54 2.59
N LEU A 216 21.59 0.60 1.93
CA LEU A 216 21.43 0.68 0.47
C LEU A 216 22.75 0.61 -0.30
N LEU A 217 23.81 1.26 0.21
CA LEU A 217 25.08 1.37 -0.48
C LEU A 217 26.16 0.38 0.05
N GLY A 218 25.86 -0.41 1.07
CA GLY A 218 26.83 -1.34 1.66
C GLY A 218 27.94 -0.58 2.39
N GLY A 219 27.59 0.13 3.47
CA GLY A 219 28.54 0.96 4.20
C GLY A 219 29.70 0.15 4.78
N THR A 220 30.91 0.55 4.48
CA THR A 220 32.12 0.29 5.26
C THR A 220 31.85 0.79 6.69
N GLN A 221 31.98 -0.09 7.67
CA GLN A 221 31.80 0.27 9.08
C GLN A 221 32.64 1.50 9.45
N ALA A 222 32.01 2.63 9.63
CA ALA A 222 32.61 3.76 10.33
C ALA A 222 32.20 3.67 11.79
N GLY A 223 33.18 3.39 12.61
CA GLY A 223 33.30 3.44 14.04
C GLY A 223 32.10 3.65 14.94
N SER A 224 31.75 2.63 15.69
CA SER A 224 30.95 2.71 16.90
C SER A 224 31.64 3.57 17.95
N GLY A 225 31.20 4.80 18.11
CA GLY A 225 31.56 5.66 19.25
C GLY A 225 30.55 5.51 20.38
N THR A 226 30.65 4.45 21.16
CA THR A 226 29.97 4.39 22.45
C THR A 226 31.00 4.67 23.53
N GLN A 227 31.04 5.89 24.07
CA GLN A 227 31.63 6.16 25.36
C GLN A 227 30.56 5.94 26.45
N ALA A 228 30.79 4.95 27.29
CA ALA A 228 30.29 4.92 28.64
C ALA A 228 31.41 4.44 29.54
N GLY A 229 31.66 5.21 30.59
CA GLY A 229 32.83 5.23 31.41
C GLY A 229 33.01 4.10 32.41
N SER A 230 34.25 4.02 32.76
CA SER A 230 34.95 3.64 34.04
C SER A 230 34.53 2.39 34.81
N GLY A 231 35.52 1.55 35.02
CA GLY A 231 35.57 0.72 36.24
C GLY A 231 36.39 -0.57 36.16
N THR A 232 37.69 -0.47 36.44
CA THR A 232 38.58 -1.39 37.16
C THR A 232 38.80 -2.85 36.73
N GLN A 233 40.03 -3.08 36.30
CA GLN A 233 41.03 -4.15 36.55
C GLN A 233 40.61 -5.59 36.97
N ALA A 234 41.16 -6.55 36.28
CA ALA A 234 42.21 -7.51 36.61
C ALA A 234 41.95 -8.92 36.07
N GLY A 235 42.98 -9.48 35.47
CA GLY A 235 43.27 -10.93 35.59
C GLY A 235 43.24 -11.82 34.34
N ARG A 236 44.41 -11.95 33.67
CA ARG A 236 45.07 -13.18 33.15
C ARG A 236 44.21 -14.40 32.74
N ASP A 237 44.38 -14.94 31.62
CA ASP A 237 45.24 -15.92 31.00
C ASP A 237 44.56 -16.70 29.87
N THR A 238 45.28 -16.75 28.74
CA THR A 238 45.45 -17.83 27.75
C THR A 238 44.34 -18.87 27.50
N GLN A 239 43.85 -18.98 26.28
CA GLN A 239 44.14 -20.10 25.37
C GLN A 239 43.47 -19.92 24.00
N ALA A 240 44.25 -20.26 22.97
CA ALA A 240 43.86 -20.32 21.59
C ALA A 240 42.85 -21.47 21.33
N GLY A 241 41.84 -21.21 20.54
CA GLY A 241 40.90 -22.21 20.04
C GLY A 241 40.31 -21.77 18.70
N ASN A 242 40.91 -22.32 17.66
CA ASN A 242 40.47 -22.26 16.28
C ASN A 242 39.06 -22.84 16.15
N SER A 243 38.09 -22.12 15.63
CA SER A 243 36.89 -22.73 15.04
C SER A 243 36.30 -21.84 13.92
N THR A 244 36.47 -22.41 12.79
CA THR A 244 36.00 -22.16 11.44
C THR A 244 34.60 -21.57 11.28
N ALA A 245 34.54 -20.71 10.30
CA ALA A 245 33.35 -20.11 9.66
C ALA A 245 32.23 -21.14 9.37
N THR A 246 31.08 -20.92 9.94
CA THR A 246 29.80 -21.48 9.47
C THR A 246 28.66 -20.56 9.95
N GLY A 247 28.42 -19.48 9.22
CA GLY A 247 27.33 -18.52 9.54
C GLY A 247 26.63 -17.91 8.37
N SER A 248 27.07 -18.14 7.14
CA SER A 248 26.52 -17.45 5.96
C SER A 248 25.42 -18.20 5.17
N ASN A 249 25.19 -19.49 5.47
CA ASN A 249 24.22 -20.29 4.70
C ASN A 249 22.80 -20.33 5.30
N SER A 250 22.59 -19.89 6.54
CA SER A 250 21.25 -19.99 7.17
C SER A 250 20.29 -18.89 6.76
N LEU A 251 20.77 -17.73 6.34
CA LEU A 251 19.93 -16.61 5.90
C LEU A 251 19.37 -16.85 4.47
N SER A 252 20.21 -17.34 3.56
CA SER A 252 19.79 -17.62 2.17
C SER A 252 18.76 -18.76 2.08
N GLU A 253 18.82 -19.75 2.95
CA GLU A 253 17.83 -20.84 2.99
C GLU A 253 16.48 -20.41 3.59
N ARG A 254 16.47 -19.52 4.59
CA ARG A 254 15.22 -18.91 5.10
C ARG A 254 14.53 -18.06 4.05
N TYR A 255 15.30 -17.31 3.25
CA TYR A 255 14.75 -16.48 2.15
C TYR A 255 14.15 -17.35 1.03
N ARG A 256 14.78 -18.46 0.63
CA ARG A 256 14.23 -19.35 -0.40
C ARG A 256 12.90 -19.99 0.02
N GLY A 257 12.74 -20.34 1.29
CA GLY A 257 11.48 -20.87 1.82
C GLY A 257 10.34 -19.88 1.81
N SER A 258 10.61 -18.61 2.11
CA SER A 258 9.62 -17.52 2.09
C SER A 258 9.20 -17.15 0.66
N ALA A 259 10.14 -17.07 -0.27
CA ALA A 259 9.86 -16.72 -1.67
C ALA A 259 9.00 -17.78 -2.38
N ALA A 260 9.22 -19.07 -2.11
CA ALA A 260 8.38 -20.14 -2.65
C ALA A 260 6.95 -20.11 -2.12
N LYS A 261 6.75 -19.68 -0.86
CA LYS A 261 5.44 -19.56 -0.22
C LYS A 261 4.68 -18.30 -0.70
N MET A 262 5.42 -17.24 -1.08
CA MET A 262 4.85 -16.01 -1.68
C MET A 262 4.44 -16.21 -3.15
N LYS A 263 5.22 -16.94 -3.96
CA LYS A 263 4.84 -17.24 -5.37
C LYS A 263 3.50 -17.96 -5.48
N THR A 264 3.16 -18.82 -4.54
CA THR A 264 1.85 -19.48 -4.50
C THR A 264 0.72 -18.52 -4.09
N LYS A 265 0.96 -17.56 -3.20
CA LYS A 265 -0.02 -16.54 -2.80
C LYS A 265 -0.24 -15.48 -3.89
N SER A 266 0.82 -15.02 -4.55
CA SER A 266 0.73 -14.09 -5.68
C SER A 266 -0.05 -14.70 -6.85
N GLY A 267 0.20 -15.95 -7.23
CA GLY A 267 -0.58 -16.64 -8.25
C GLY A 267 -2.07 -16.78 -7.90
N GLN A 268 -2.39 -16.95 -6.61
CA GLN A 268 -3.78 -17.00 -6.12
C GLN A 268 -4.44 -15.62 -6.15
N PHE A 269 -3.72 -14.56 -5.80
CA PHE A 269 -4.20 -13.18 -5.86
C PHE A 269 -4.53 -12.76 -7.30
N TRP A 270 -3.61 -12.95 -8.24
CA TRP A 270 -3.87 -12.63 -9.67
C TRP A 270 -4.97 -13.47 -10.29
N SER A 271 -5.12 -14.72 -9.89
CA SER A 271 -6.27 -15.53 -10.29
C SER A 271 -7.59 -15.01 -9.71
N ALA A 272 -7.59 -14.48 -8.49
CA ALA A 272 -8.75 -13.86 -7.87
C ALA A 272 -9.11 -12.52 -8.53
N VAL A 273 -8.13 -11.67 -8.80
CA VAL A 273 -8.30 -10.39 -9.52
C VAL A 273 -8.80 -10.64 -10.95
N GLY A 274 -8.19 -11.58 -11.68
CA GLY A 274 -8.64 -11.96 -13.02
C GLY A 274 -10.08 -12.51 -13.03
N THR A 275 -10.46 -13.29 -12.01
CA THR A 275 -11.83 -13.79 -11.90
C THR A 275 -12.84 -12.71 -11.51
N SER A 276 -12.43 -11.71 -10.73
CA SER A 276 -13.27 -10.56 -10.37
C SER A 276 -13.49 -9.64 -11.56
N ALA A 277 -12.45 -9.34 -12.34
CA ALA A 277 -12.55 -8.56 -13.58
C ALA A 277 -13.44 -9.27 -14.62
N LEU A 278 -13.30 -10.58 -14.77
CA LEU A 278 -14.15 -11.37 -15.66
C LEU A 278 -15.62 -11.38 -15.19
N ALA A 279 -15.86 -11.42 -13.88
CA ALA A 279 -17.20 -11.35 -13.32
C ALA A 279 -17.85 -9.99 -13.55
N MET A 280 -17.09 -8.87 -13.41
CA MET A 280 -17.56 -7.52 -13.71
C MET A 280 -17.86 -7.35 -15.20
N PHE A 281 -17.02 -7.88 -16.07
CA PHE A 281 -17.25 -7.86 -17.52
C PHE A 281 -18.50 -8.67 -17.89
N ALA A 282 -18.66 -9.88 -17.34
CA ALA A 282 -19.84 -10.69 -17.54
C ALA A 282 -21.12 -10.01 -17.03
N TYR A 283 -21.06 -9.36 -15.87
CA TYR A 283 -22.15 -8.53 -15.33
C TYR A 283 -22.55 -7.43 -16.31
N TYR A 284 -21.58 -6.70 -16.84
CA TYR A 284 -21.84 -5.61 -17.79
C TYR A 284 -22.49 -6.12 -19.09
N VAL A 285 -21.98 -7.21 -19.66
CA VAL A 285 -22.53 -7.83 -20.88
C VAL A 285 -23.95 -8.35 -20.65
N ILE A 286 -24.19 -9.03 -19.53
CA ILE A 286 -25.54 -9.53 -19.21
C ILE A 286 -26.53 -8.38 -19.01
N SER A 287 -26.11 -7.30 -18.34
CA SER A 287 -26.93 -6.10 -18.13
C SER A 287 -27.31 -5.44 -19.47
N LEU A 288 -26.36 -5.31 -20.39
CA LEU A 288 -26.63 -4.80 -21.74
C LEU A 288 -27.63 -5.66 -22.53
N LEU A 289 -27.48 -7.00 -22.48
CA LEU A 289 -28.38 -7.92 -23.18
C LEU A 289 -29.80 -7.83 -22.62
N ILE A 290 -29.97 -7.82 -21.31
CA ILE A 290 -31.28 -7.70 -20.66
C ILE A 290 -31.91 -6.34 -21.00
N SER A 291 -31.14 -5.26 -20.94
CA SER A 291 -31.62 -3.92 -21.31
C SER A 291 -32.07 -3.86 -22.76
N SER A 292 -31.33 -4.47 -23.68
CA SER A 292 -31.70 -4.55 -25.11
C SER A 292 -33.02 -5.29 -25.33
N VAL A 293 -33.24 -6.42 -24.66
CA VAL A 293 -34.49 -7.20 -24.75
C VAL A 293 -35.68 -6.37 -24.22
N ILE A 294 -35.51 -5.70 -23.08
CA ILE A 294 -36.57 -4.88 -22.48
C ILE A 294 -36.87 -3.68 -23.37
N LEU A 295 -35.86 -3.02 -23.91
CA LEU A 295 -36.04 -1.88 -24.83
C LEU A 295 -36.83 -2.29 -26.09
N THR A 296 -36.50 -3.46 -26.66
CA THR A 296 -37.18 -4.04 -27.81
C THR A 296 -38.65 -4.36 -27.47
N ALA A 297 -38.91 -4.96 -26.32
CA ALA A 297 -40.27 -5.23 -25.86
C ALA A 297 -41.10 -3.93 -25.67
N VAL A 298 -40.54 -2.92 -25.04
CA VAL A 298 -41.17 -1.61 -24.85
C VAL A 298 -41.48 -0.93 -26.22
N SER A 299 -40.51 -1.01 -27.14
CA SER A 299 -40.70 -0.44 -28.51
C SER A 299 -41.80 -1.16 -29.29
N ILE A 300 -41.93 -2.48 -29.16
CA ILE A 300 -42.99 -3.29 -29.79
C ILE A 300 -44.36 -2.90 -29.18
N VAL A 301 -44.48 -2.78 -27.88
CA VAL A 301 -45.71 -2.39 -27.19
C VAL A 301 -46.15 -0.96 -27.64
N TYR A 302 -45.18 -0.06 -27.77
CA TYR A 302 -45.42 1.31 -28.27
C TYR A 302 -45.88 1.31 -29.74
N ALA A 303 -45.27 0.46 -30.58
CA ALA A 303 -45.63 0.34 -32.01
C ALA A 303 -47.00 -0.29 -32.26
N ILE A 304 -47.49 -1.13 -31.34
CA ILE A 304 -48.79 -1.85 -31.47
C ILE A 304 -50.00 -0.95 -31.10
N GLY A 305 -49.81 0.29 -30.71
CA GLY A 305 -50.93 1.22 -30.64
C GLY A 305 -51.32 1.75 -29.24
N LEU A 306 -50.43 1.67 -28.26
CA LEU A 306 -50.60 2.44 -27.03
C LEU A 306 -50.02 3.87 -27.21
N GLN A 307 -50.56 4.62 -28.16
CA GLN A 307 -50.11 5.99 -28.51
C GLN A 307 -50.46 7.08 -27.46
N GLU A 308 -51.02 6.75 -26.31
CA GLU A 308 -51.45 7.71 -25.30
C GLU A 308 -50.55 7.83 -24.05
N LEU A 309 -49.32 7.32 -24.07
CA LEU A 309 -48.41 7.59 -22.97
C LEU A 309 -47.69 8.92 -23.22
N GLU A 310 -47.98 9.94 -22.41
CA GLU A 310 -47.21 11.18 -22.36
C GLU A 310 -45.73 10.91 -22.19
N GLY A 311 -44.85 11.69 -22.79
CA GLY A 311 -43.39 11.45 -22.83
C GLY A 311 -42.73 11.27 -21.44
N SER A 312 -43.30 11.82 -20.37
CA SER A 312 -42.89 11.64 -18.99
C SER A 312 -43.09 10.20 -18.50
N SER A 313 -44.22 9.58 -18.86
CA SER A 313 -44.53 8.18 -18.50
C SER A 313 -43.63 7.17 -19.22
N TYR A 314 -43.29 7.44 -20.48
CA TYR A 314 -42.35 6.60 -21.25
C TYR A 314 -40.98 6.59 -20.61
N ASN A 315 -40.42 7.73 -20.24
CA ASN A 315 -39.13 7.87 -19.57
C ASN A 315 -39.13 7.22 -18.19
N PHE A 316 -40.22 7.31 -17.43
CA PHE A 316 -40.37 6.60 -16.15
C PHE A 316 -40.25 5.10 -16.30
N TRP A 317 -40.99 4.48 -17.24
CA TRP A 317 -40.95 3.04 -17.46
C TRP A 317 -39.63 2.58 -18.03
N LEU A 318 -38.95 3.38 -18.86
CA LEU A 318 -37.60 3.11 -19.35
C LEU A 318 -36.57 3.04 -18.19
N ASN A 319 -36.65 3.95 -17.22
CA ASN A 319 -35.82 3.97 -16.06
C ASN A 319 -36.09 2.77 -15.12
N VAL A 320 -37.34 2.41 -14.92
CA VAL A 320 -37.73 1.21 -14.14
C VAL A 320 -37.20 -0.06 -14.80
N ALA A 321 -37.32 -0.19 -16.11
CA ALA A 321 -36.81 -1.33 -16.87
C ALA A 321 -35.28 -1.46 -16.76
N SER A 322 -34.56 -0.35 -16.85
CA SER A 322 -33.11 -0.29 -16.69
C SER A 322 -32.68 -0.72 -15.26
N ALA A 323 -33.37 -0.23 -14.23
CA ALA A 323 -33.10 -0.58 -12.85
C ALA A 323 -33.34 -2.08 -12.58
N LEU A 324 -34.44 -2.66 -13.07
CA LEU A 324 -34.76 -4.08 -12.95
C LEU A 324 -33.75 -4.97 -13.68
N SER A 325 -33.29 -4.55 -14.87
CA SER A 325 -32.23 -5.24 -15.63
C SER A 325 -30.92 -5.29 -14.85
N THR A 326 -30.51 -4.16 -14.29
CA THR A 326 -29.27 -4.05 -13.49
C THR A 326 -29.35 -4.92 -12.24
N PHE A 327 -30.47 -4.92 -11.53
CA PHE A 327 -30.68 -5.72 -10.33
C PHE A 327 -30.73 -7.24 -10.65
N GLY A 328 -31.38 -7.63 -11.75
CA GLY A 328 -31.39 -9.02 -12.22
C GLY A 328 -30.00 -9.55 -12.58
N ALA A 329 -29.20 -8.75 -13.29
CA ALA A 329 -27.82 -9.09 -13.62
C ALA A 329 -26.95 -9.22 -12.34
N PHE A 330 -27.14 -8.35 -11.35
CA PHE A 330 -26.46 -8.43 -10.07
C PHE A 330 -26.75 -9.74 -9.32
N ILE A 331 -28.01 -10.16 -9.24
CA ILE A 331 -28.40 -11.42 -8.57
C ILE A 331 -27.75 -12.63 -9.25
N ILE A 332 -27.75 -12.66 -10.57
CA ILE A 332 -27.16 -13.77 -11.33
C ILE A 332 -25.65 -13.83 -11.08
N CYS A 333 -24.96 -12.72 -11.20
CA CYS A 333 -23.51 -12.66 -10.98
C CYS A 333 -23.12 -12.96 -9.54
N TYR A 334 -23.89 -12.48 -8.55
CA TYR A 334 -23.70 -12.80 -7.13
C TYR A 334 -23.89 -14.30 -6.87
N GLY A 335 -24.89 -14.94 -7.47
CA GLY A 335 -25.12 -16.37 -7.33
C GLY A 335 -23.97 -17.21 -7.89
N ILE A 336 -23.45 -16.83 -9.06
CA ILE A 336 -22.29 -17.50 -9.68
C ILE A 336 -21.04 -17.32 -8.82
N TRP A 337 -20.78 -16.10 -8.33
CA TRP A 337 -19.62 -15.77 -7.50
C TRP A 337 -19.68 -16.50 -6.15
N HIS A 338 -20.83 -16.50 -5.48
CA HIS A 338 -21.03 -17.17 -4.19
C HIS A 338 -20.85 -18.69 -4.30
N LYS A 339 -21.32 -19.30 -5.41
CA LYS A 339 -21.14 -20.72 -5.68
C LYS A 339 -19.66 -21.06 -5.90
N LYS A 340 -18.91 -20.18 -6.56
CA LYS A 340 -17.48 -20.37 -6.84
C LYS A 340 -16.62 -20.22 -5.56
N ILE A 341 -16.95 -19.29 -4.67
CA ILE A 341 -16.26 -19.13 -3.37
C ILE A 341 -16.50 -20.37 -2.50
N ARG A 342 -17.74 -20.86 -2.40
CA ARG A 342 -18.07 -22.05 -1.62
C ARG A 342 -17.29 -23.29 -2.13
N PHE A 343 -17.14 -23.44 -3.43
CA PHE A 343 -16.40 -24.55 -4.04
C PHE A 343 -14.88 -24.46 -3.76
N HIS A 344 -14.28 -23.27 -3.74
CA HIS A 344 -12.87 -23.09 -3.40
C HIS A 344 -12.59 -23.29 -1.90
N SER A 345 -13.46 -22.81 -1.03
CA SER A 345 -13.37 -22.99 0.42
C SER A 345 -13.43 -24.47 0.81
N THR A 346 -14.33 -25.24 0.21
CA THR A 346 -14.45 -26.68 0.48
C THR A 346 -13.21 -27.46 0.04
N LYS A 347 -12.65 -27.15 -1.13
CA LYS A 347 -11.41 -27.79 -1.62
C LYS A 347 -10.17 -27.48 -0.76
N GLU A 348 -10.07 -26.28 -0.18
CA GLU A 348 -8.97 -25.96 0.72
C GLU A 348 -9.11 -26.65 2.07
N ILE A 349 -10.35 -26.74 2.60
CA ILE A 349 -10.64 -27.47 3.84
C ILE A 349 -10.33 -28.95 3.66
N ASP A 350 -10.72 -29.56 2.54
CA ASP A 350 -10.42 -30.96 2.24
C ASP A 350 -8.91 -31.21 2.11
N LYS A 351 -8.15 -30.28 1.53
CA LYS A 351 -6.67 -30.36 1.47
C LYS A 351 -6.02 -30.27 2.85
N LEU A 352 -6.50 -29.34 3.70
CA LEU A 352 -6.01 -29.19 5.07
C LEU A 352 -6.31 -30.45 5.91
N THR A 353 -7.51 -31.02 5.77
CA THR A 353 -7.93 -32.25 6.45
C THR A 353 -7.08 -33.45 6.00
N ALA A 354 -6.81 -33.58 4.70
CA ALA A 354 -5.98 -34.65 4.15
C ALA A 354 -4.51 -34.56 4.61
N VAL A 355 -3.96 -33.32 4.75
CA VAL A 355 -2.60 -33.10 5.27
C VAL A 355 -2.53 -33.44 6.75
N THR A 356 -3.55 -33.09 7.54
CA THR A 356 -3.63 -33.38 8.97
C THR A 356 -3.76 -34.88 9.22
N THR A 357 -4.60 -35.56 8.45
CA THR A 357 -4.79 -37.02 8.54
C THR A 357 -3.53 -37.78 8.16
N ARG A 358 -2.77 -37.37 7.13
CA ARG A 358 -1.48 -37.97 6.78
C ARG A 358 -0.41 -37.81 7.87
N ARG A 359 -0.40 -36.70 8.61
CA ARG A 359 0.53 -36.50 9.75
C ARG A 359 0.20 -37.37 10.95
N VAL A 360 -1.08 -37.66 11.18
CA VAL A 360 -1.52 -38.54 12.27
C VAL A 360 -1.23 -40.02 11.94
N VAL A 361 -1.32 -40.43 10.68
CA VAL A 361 -1.09 -41.83 10.24
C VAL A 361 0.40 -42.16 10.15
N ASN A 362 1.29 -41.20 9.92
CA ASN A 362 2.73 -41.44 9.76
C ASN A 362 3.56 -41.37 11.08
N GLY A 363 2.92 -41.26 12.24
CA GLY A 363 3.57 -41.56 13.54
C GLY A 363 4.70 -40.66 13.97
N ASP A 364 4.93 -39.47 13.33
CA ASP A 364 5.99 -38.56 13.68
C ASP A 364 5.57 -37.53 14.75
N GLY A 365 5.89 -37.87 16.00
CA GLY A 365 6.28 -36.88 17.01
C GLY A 365 5.20 -35.95 17.56
N CYS A 366 4.15 -36.45 18.20
CA CYS A 366 3.33 -35.64 19.10
C CYS A 366 3.17 -36.31 20.46
N LYS A 367 4.29 -36.35 21.24
CA LYS A 367 4.23 -36.48 22.69
C LYS A 367 4.60 -35.13 23.28
N ARG A 368 3.59 -34.37 23.64
CA ARG A 368 3.50 -33.28 24.64
C ARG A 368 2.59 -32.17 24.11
N PHE A 369 1.39 -32.21 24.56
CA PHE A 369 0.52 -31.07 24.89
C PHE A 369 -0.93 -31.56 25.04
N PHE A 370 -1.18 -32.33 26.10
CA PHE A 370 -2.50 -32.42 26.71
C PHE A 370 -2.33 -32.81 28.17
N THR A 371 -2.18 -31.84 29.03
CA THR A 371 -2.58 -31.89 30.45
C THR A 371 -2.82 -30.47 30.91
N THR A 372 -4.07 -30.05 30.90
CA THR A 372 -4.69 -29.28 31.99
C THR A 372 -6.19 -29.42 31.84
N GLN A 373 -6.77 -30.09 32.83
CA GLN A 373 -8.16 -30.20 33.08
C GLN A 373 -8.71 -28.94 33.78
N PRO A 374 -10.04 -28.72 33.72
CA PRO A 374 -10.67 -27.53 34.29
C PRO A 374 -10.95 -27.73 35.79
N GLY A 375 -10.83 -26.65 36.52
CA GLY A 375 -11.37 -26.41 37.81
C GLY A 375 -12.17 -25.11 37.77
#